data_6212b96ed2cc15b5aa0cbfd235b90ab9
#
_entry.id   6212b96ed2cc15b5aa0cbfd235b90ab9
#
_cell.length_a   1.000
_cell.length_b   1.000
_cell.length_c   1.000
_cell.angle_alpha   90.00
_cell.angle_beta   90.00
_cell.angle_gamma   90.00
#
_symmetry.space_group_name_H-M   'P 1'
#
loop_
_entity.id
_entity.type
_entity.pdbx_description
1 polymer ?
#
loop_
_entity_poly.entity_id
_entity_poly.type
_entity_poly.pdbx_seq_one_letter_code
_entity_poly.pdbx_strand_id
1 'polypeptide(L)'
;AKSAAFYEIPEGGQEELAKDIAAFVQELIAFGAVRRELGCPVGTCEGRLEIAGLEIAVYGAKGCIPKQLGAFLSADDNSGKKMPDLTLELAERMPESHQNGTLLIRNKDLTVCTWEEGYVLRFDALENIYEIWMKEDGSYARIYYRRPMKEEEQDSLFLAIRPVFLFLAQRKGMFALHSASLLYLEKAWLFSGPSGMGKSTHTALWKKLFNTPYLNGDLNLIGK
;
A
#
# COMPACT_ATOMS: atom_id res chain seq x y z
N ALA A 1 -17.25 -6.59 -24.16
CA ALA A 1 -17.21 -7.21 -25.50
C ALA A 1 -18.38 -8.18 -25.74
N LYS A 2 -18.66 -9.17 -24.85
CA LYS A 2 -19.76 -10.13 -25.01
C LYS A 2 -21.14 -9.48 -24.99
N SER A 3 -21.36 -8.47 -24.12
CA SER A 3 -22.64 -7.75 -24.05
C SER A 3 -22.91 -6.90 -25.28
N ALA A 4 -21.89 -6.26 -25.82
CA ALA A 4 -22.01 -5.43 -27.04
C ALA A 4 -22.42 -6.26 -28.29
N ALA A 5 -21.86 -7.47 -28.41
CA ALA A 5 -22.23 -8.39 -29.51
C ALA A 5 -23.68 -8.89 -29.40
N PHE A 6 -24.19 -9.07 -28.16
CA PHE A 6 -25.56 -9.52 -27.90
C PHE A 6 -26.63 -8.46 -28.31
N TYR A 7 -26.27 -7.16 -28.10
CA TYR A 7 -27.18 -6.04 -28.40
C TYR A 7 -26.90 -5.36 -29.77
N GLU A 8 -26.08 -5.95 -30.65
CA GLU A 8 -25.73 -5.40 -31.98
C GLU A 8 -25.22 -3.94 -31.91
N ILE A 9 -24.43 -3.59 -30.88
CA ILE A 9 -23.94 -2.23 -30.70
C ILE A 9 -22.81 -1.94 -31.70
N PRO A 10 -22.89 -0.85 -32.48
CA PRO A 10 -21.84 -0.45 -33.43
C PRO A 10 -20.48 -0.27 -32.75
N GLU A 11 -19.37 -0.46 -33.50
CA GLU A 11 -18.01 -0.39 -32.95
C GLU A 11 -17.69 0.92 -32.16
N GLY A 12 -18.32 2.05 -32.58
CA GLY A 12 -18.19 3.32 -31.84
C GLY A 12 -19.01 3.44 -30.54
N GLY A 13 -20.01 2.60 -30.33
CA GLY A 13 -20.91 2.63 -29.16
C GLY A 13 -20.42 1.79 -27.97
N GLN A 14 -19.35 1.00 -28.15
CA GLN A 14 -18.87 0.10 -27.10
C GLN A 14 -18.23 0.86 -25.91
N GLU A 15 -17.53 1.97 -26.18
CA GLU A 15 -16.96 2.82 -25.13
C GLU A 15 -18.04 3.56 -24.34
N GLU A 16 -19.07 4.03 -25.00
CA GLU A 16 -20.20 4.73 -24.40
C GLU A 16 -21.01 3.77 -23.51
N LEU A 17 -21.34 2.58 -24.03
CA LEU A 17 -21.96 1.52 -23.25
C LEU A 17 -21.13 1.12 -22.02
N ALA A 18 -19.82 1.03 -22.14
CA ALA A 18 -18.93 0.70 -21.04
C ALA A 18 -18.96 1.80 -19.95
N LYS A 19 -19.04 3.07 -20.35
CA LYS A 19 -19.19 4.21 -19.42
C LYS A 19 -20.55 4.17 -18.73
N ASP A 20 -21.62 3.92 -19.47
CA ASP A 20 -22.99 3.85 -18.91
C ASP A 20 -23.13 2.68 -17.92
N ILE A 21 -22.61 1.50 -18.27
CA ILE A 21 -22.56 0.36 -17.34
C ILE A 21 -21.74 0.70 -16.11
N ALA A 22 -20.59 1.34 -16.27
CA ALA A 22 -19.75 1.74 -15.13
C ALA A 22 -20.45 2.75 -14.24
N ALA A 23 -21.15 3.75 -14.81
CA ALA A 23 -21.93 4.73 -14.07
C ALA A 23 -23.07 4.06 -13.29
N PHE A 24 -23.84 3.18 -13.95
CA PHE A 24 -24.92 2.42 -13.31
C PHE A 24 -24.42 1.53 -12.16
N VAL A 25 -23.30 0.83 -12.34
CA VAL A 25 -22.68 0.04 -11.26
C VAL A 25 -22.26 0.93 -10.09
N GLN A 26 -21.73 2.13 -10.35
CA GLN A 26 -21.41 3.09 -9.27
C GLN A 26 -22.66 3.56 -8.52
N GLU A 27 -23.78 3.80 -9.21
CA GLU A 27 -25.05 4.12 -8.56
C GLU A 27 -25.54 2.96 -7.69
N LEU A 28 -25.46 1.73 -8.15
CA LEU A 28 -25.82 0.54 -7.37
C LEU A 28 -24.93 0.36 -6.14
N ILE A 29 -23.64 0.66 -6.25
CA ILE A 29 -22.70 0.65 -5.11
C ILE A 29 -23.07 1.75 -4.11
N ALA A 30 -23.33 2.97 -4.58
CA ALA A 30 -23.76 4.10 -3.74
C ALA A 30 -25.07 3.81 -3.00
N PHE A 31 -25.98 3.07 -3.64
CA PHE A 31 -27.25 2.65 -3.06
C PHE A 31 -27.13 1.45 -2.10
N GLY A 32 -25.96 0.81 -2.05
CA GLY A 32 -25.71 -0.39 -1.24
C GLY A 32 -26.32 -1.68 -1.81
N ALA A 33 -26.83 -1.66 -3.06
CA ALA A 33 -27.38 -2.83 -3.74
C ALA A 33 -26.29 -3.78 -4.26
N VAL A 34 -25.10 -3.26 -4.52
CA VAL A 34 -23.93 -4.01 -4.97
C VAL A 34 -22.75 -3.60 -4.10
N ARG A 35 -21.95 -4.55 -3.64
CA ARG A 35 -20.70 -4.30 -2.94
C ARG A 35 -19.53 -4.64 -3.84
N ARG A 36 -18.49 -3.84 -3.75
CA ARG A 36 -17.24 -4.13 -4.45
C ARG A 36 -16.40 -5.07 -3.58
N GLU A 37 -16.16 -6.26 -4.09
CA GLU A 37 -15.34 -7.24 -3.41
C GLU A 37 -13.88 -6.78 -3.29
N LEU A 38 -13.28 -6.94 -2.11
CA LEU A 38 -11.85 -6.77 -1.93
C LEU A 38 -11.12 -7.93 -2.62
N GLY A 39 -10.13 -7.60 -3.45
CA GLY A 39 -9.33 -8.60 -4.17
C GLY A 39 -9.38 -8.44 -5.69
N CYS A 40 -10.31 -7.62 -6.21
CA CYS A 40 -10.36 -7.26 -7.63
C CYS A 40 -9.94 -5.81 -7.80
N PRO A 41 -8.67 -5.51 -8.11
CA PRO A 41 -8.20 -4.14 -8.29
C PRO A 41 -8.86 -3.51 -9.50
N VAL A 42 -9.11 -2.20 -9.42
CA VAL A 42 -9.62 -1.39 -10.52
C VAL A 42 -8.49 -0.54 -11.08
N GLY A 43 -8.42 -0.45 -12.40
CA GLY A 43 -7.38 0.31 -13.10
C GLY A 43 -6.29 -0.58 -13.67
N THR A 44 -5.19 0.06 -14.06
CA THR A 44 -4.01 -0.60 -14.63
C THR A 44 -3.00 -0.92 -13.54
N CYS A 45 -2.22 -1.98 -13.75
CA CYS A 45 -1.04 -2.24 -12.93
C CYS A 45 0.04 -1.21 -13.32
N GLU A 46 0.32 -0.28 -12.42
CA GLU A 46 1.29 0.81 -12.65
C GLU A 46 2.73 0.39 -12.37
N GLY A 47 2.91 -0.71 -11.67
CA GLY A 47 4.24 -1.26 -11.40
C GLY A 47 4.22 -2.37 -10.36
N ARG A 48 5.35 -3.05 -10.27
CA ARG A 48 5.64 -4.06 -9.25
C ARG A 48 6.79 -3.58 -8.40
N LEU A 49 6.66 -3.74 -7.09
CA LEU A 49 7.70 -3.41 -6.13
C LEU A 49 8.23 -4.71 -5.53
N GLU A 50 9.53 -4.77 -5.34
CA GLU A 50 10.18 -5.82 -4.57
C GLU A 50 10.82 -5.22 -3.32
N ILE A 51 10.28 -5.57 -2.16
CA ILE A 51 10.75 -5.05 -0.87
C ILE A 51 10.97 -6.22 0.08
N ALA A 52 12.20 -6.41 0.52
CA ALA A 52 12.57 -7.51 1.45
C ALA A 52 12.14 -8.91 0.94
N GLY A 53 12.21 -9.14 -0.38
CA GLY A 53 11.80 -10.39 -1.01
C GLY A 53 10.29 -10.59 -1.14
N LEU A 54 9.48 -9.59 -0.77
CA LEU A 54 8.04 -9.57 -0.97
C LEU A 54 7.70 -8.81 -2.26
N GLU A 55 6.79 -9.37 -3.05
CA GLU A 55 6.34 -8.79 -4.31
C GLU A 55 4.98 -8.10 -4.13
N ILE A 56 4.91 -6.83 -4.52
CA ILE A 56 3.73 -5.98 -4.41
C ILE A 56 3.33 -5.48 -5.79
N ALA A 57 2.13 -5.81 -6.25
CA ALA A 57 1.57 -5.23 -7.47
C ALA A 57 0.74 -4.00 -7.12
N VAL A 58 1.08 -2.85 -7.70
CA VAL A 58 0.41 -1.57 -7.45
C VAL A 58 -0.52 -1.23 -8.61
N TYR A 59 -1.79 -1.02 -8.30
CA TYR A 59 -2.85 -0.64 -9.24
C TYR A 59 -3.35 0.76 -8.93
N GLY A 60 -3.69 1.52 -9.96
CA GLY A 60 -4.24 2.86 -9.78
C GLY A 60 -4.12 3.74 -11.03
N ALA A 61 -4.19 5.05 -10.84
CA ALA A 61 -3.98 6.02 -11.90
C ALA A 61 -2.50 6.09 -12.30
N LYS A 62 -2.23 6.44 -13.55
CA LYS A 62 -0.87 6.60 -14.06
C LYS A 62 -0.03 7.52 -13.17
N GLY A 63 1.14 7.04 -12.76
CA GLY A 63 2.06 7.78 -11.91
C GLY A 63 1.64 7.88 -10.44
N CYS A 64 0.74 7.00 -9.97
CA CYS A 64 0.27 7.00 -8.58
C CYS A 64 1.31 6.48 -7.58
N ILE A 65 2.38 5.81 -8.04
CA ILE A 65 3.40 5.25 -7.15
C ILE A 65 4.24 6.40 -6.57
N PRO A 66 4.31 6.56 -5.22
CA PRO A 66 5.12 7.57 -4.58
C PRO A 66 6.60 7.44 -4.98
N LYS A 67 7.28 8.59 -5.18
CA LYS A 67 8.70 8.63 -5.58
C LYS A 67 9.62 7.88 -4.62
N GLN A 68 9.30 7.86 -3.33
CA GLN A 68 10.05 7.15 -2.29
C GLN A 68 10.10 5.63 -2.54
N LEU A 69 9.14 5.08 -3.28
CA LEU A 69 9.09 3.66 -3.65
C LEU A 69 9.82 3.37 -4.97
N GLY A 70 10.30 4.39 -5.67
CA GLY A 70 10.95 4.25 -6.98
C GLY A 70 12.16 3.33 -6.98
N ALA A 71 12.95 3.29 -5.88
CA ALA A 71 14.10 2.40 -5.74
C ALA A 71 13.73 0.91 -5.64
N PHE A 72 12.48 0.60 -5.38
CA PHE A 72 11.96 -0.77 -5.23
C PHE A 72 11.19 -1.25 -6.46
N LEU A 73 11.06 -0.42 -7.49
CA LEU A 73 10.41 -0.82 -8.73
C LEU A 73 11.21 -1.93 -9.40
N SER A 74 10.54 -3.04 -9.68
CA SER A 74 11.11 -4.14 -10.44
C SER A 74 11.31 -3.72 -11.89
N ALA A 75 12.52 -3.95 -12.41
CA ALA A 75 12.83 -3.70 -13.82
C ALA A 75 12.28 -4.79 -14.76
N ASP A 76 11.91 -5.94 -14.23
CA ASP A 76 11.41 -7.06 -15.00
C ASP A 76 9.90 -6.93 -15.27
N ASP A 77 9.57 -6.82 -16.53
CA ASP A 77 8.21 -6.87 -17.09
C ASP A 77 7.63 -8.31 -17.04
N ASN A 78 8.05 -9.11 -16.08
CA ASN A 78 7.60 -10.49 -15.84
C ASN A 78 6.17 -10.52 -15.26
N SER A 79 5.33 -9.63 -15.75
CA SER A 79 3.97 -9.32 -15.27
C SER A 79 2.96 -10.49 -15.36
N GLY A 80 3.38 -11.69 -15.66
CA GLY A 80 2.47 -12.81 -15.85
C GLY A 80 2.76 -14.10 -15.09
N LYS A 81 3.90 -14.22 -14.38
CA LYS A 81 4.34 -15.55 -13.91
C LYS A 81 4.13 -15.85 -12.43
N LYS A 82 4.02 -14.87 -11.55
CA LYS A 82 3.85 -15.09 -10.12
C LYS A 82 2.76 -14.18 -9.56
N MET A 83 1.88 -14.73 -8.75
CA MET A 83 0.94 -13.92 -7.97
C MET A 83 1.71 -13.07 -6.96
N PRO A 84 1.42 -11.76 -6.86
CA PRO A 84 2.07 -10.91 -5.88
C PRO A 84 1.70 -11.34 -4.46
N ASP A 85 2.59 -11.06 -3.51
CA ASP A 85 2.29 -11.26 -2.08
C ASP A 85 1.24 -10.25 -1.58
N LEU A 86 1.20 -9.05 -2.19
CA LEU A 86 0.20 -8.01 -1.95
C LEU A 86 -0.26 -7.38 -3.26
N THR A 87 -1.55 -7.32 -3.47
CA THR A 87 -2.19 -6.44 -4.45
C THR A 87 -2.59 -5.16 -3.75
N LEU A 88 -1.94 -4.04 -4.09
CA LEU A 88 -2.20 -2.72 -3.53
C LEU A 88 -2.94 -1.87 -4.56
N GLU A 89 -4.18 -1.49 -4.27
CA GLU A 89 -4.96 -0.55 -5.09
C GLU A 89 -4.92 0.86 -4.49
N LEU A 90 -4.53 1.83 -5.29
CA LEU A 90 -4.54 3.25 -4.96
C LEU A 90 -5.78 3.88 -5.61
N ALA A 91 -6.86 4.02 -4.84
CA ALA A 91 -8.17 4.45 -5.30
C ALA A 91 -8.37 5.96 -5.05
N GLU A 92 -8.35 6.73 -6.12
CA GLU A 92 -8.51 8.16 -6.12
C GLU A 92 -9.97 8.58 -6.06
N ARG A 93 -10.62 8.25 -4.97
CA ARG A 93 -12.04 8.52 -4.72
C ARG A 93 -12.36 8.35 -3.24
N MET A 94 -13.54 8.80 -2.84
CA MET A 94 -14.06 8.48 -1.51
C MET A 94 -14.38 6.98 -1.39
N PRO A 95 -14.23 6.42 -0.18
CA PRO A 95 -14.70 5.06 0.09
C PRO A 95 -16.22 4.98 -0.02
N GLU A 96 -16.71 3.80 -0.33
CA GLU A 96 -18.13 3.47 -0.25
C GLU A 96 -18.57 3.46 1.23
N SER A 97 -19.85 3.77 1.47
CA SER A 97 -20.41 3.68 2.82
C SER A 97 -20.35 2.25 3.35
N HIS A 98 -19.86 2.09 4.56
CA HIS A 98 -19.77 0.81 5.23
C HIS A 98 -20.03 0.95 6.73
N GLN A 99 -20.44 -0.13 7.36
CA GLN A 99 -20.55 -0.21 8.82
C GLN A 99 -19.22 -0.64 9.40
N ASN A 100 -18.74 0.10 10.40
CA ASN A 100 -17.57 -0.33 11.15
C ASN A 100 -17.92 -1.54 12.01
N GLY A 101 -17.02 -2.51 12.04
CA GLY A 101 -17.09 -3.61 12.99
C GLY A 101 -16.50 -3.21 14.36
N THR A 102 -15.88 -4.17 15.02
CA THR A 102 -15.28 -3.96 16.34
C THR A 102 -14.08 -3.03 16.28
N LEU A 103 -14.00 -2.06 17.17
CA LEU A 103 -12.83 -1.22 17.36
C LEU A 103 -11.71 -2.04 17.97
N LEU A 104 -10.56 -2.12 17.28
CA LEU A 104 -9.37 -2.84 17.72
C LEU A 104 -8.32 -1.93 18.33
N ILE A 105 -8.05 -0.81 17.66
CA ILE A 105 -7.02 0.16 18.07
C ILE A 105 -7.60 1.56 17.90
N ARG A 106 -7.37 2.40 18.91
CA ARG A 106 -7.61 3.84 18.81
C ARG A 106 -6.55 4.58 19.61
N ASN A 107 -5.77 5.39 18.93
CA ASN A 107 -4.84 6.34 19.55
C ASN A 107 -5.00 7.71 18.86
N LYS A 108 -4.09 8.65 19.13
CA LYS A 108 -4.16 10.01 18.58
C LYS A 108 -3.92 10.08 17.05
N ASP A 109 -3.31 9.06 16.45
CA ASP A 109 -2.86 9.10 15.06
C ASP A 109 -3.57 8.06 14.19
N LEU A 110 -4.12 6.99 14.79
CA LEU A 110 -4.63 5.83 14.07
C LEU A 110 -5.85 5.22 14.76
N THR A 111 -6.88 4.94 13.97
CA THR A 111 -8.02 4.10 14.36
C THR A 111 -8.07 2.88 13.46
N VAL A 112 -8.20 1.69 14.06
CA VAL A 112 -8.36 0.41 13.35
C VAL A 112 -9.62 -0.28 13.83
N CYS A 113 -10.48 -0.65 12.88
CA CYS A 113 -11.68 -1.43 13.14
C CYS A 113 -11.66 -2.71 12.30
N THR A 114 -12.34 -3.74 12.77
CA THR A 114 -12.67 -4.87 11.89
C THR A 114 -13.68 -4.43 10.83
N TRP A 115 -13.67 -5.08 9.70
CA TRP A 115 -14.64 -4.89 8.63
C TRP A 115 -14.71 -6.16 7.80
N GLU A 116 -15.91 -6.77 7.71
CA GLU A 116 -16.15 -8.00 6.94
C GLU A 116 -14.95 -8.99 6.95
N GLU A 117 -14.16 -9.03 5.86
CA GLU A 117 -13.04 -9.94 5.67
C GLU A 117 -11.68 -9.37 6.13
N GLY A 118 -11.67 -8.27 6.89
CA GLY A 118 -10.40 -7.65 7.25
C GLY A 118 -10.52 -6.41 8.14
N TYR A 119 -9.79 -5.37 7.78
CA TYR A 119 -9.60 -4.20 8.62
C TYR A 119 -9.82 -2.91 7.84
N VAL A 120 -10.34 -1.90 8.53
CA VAL A 120 -10.35 -0.49 8.08
C VAL A 120 -9.42 0.31 8.99
N LEU A 121 -8.49 1.03 8.37
CA LEU A 121 -7.56 1.92 9.05
C LEU A 121 -7.87 3.37 8.67
N ARG A 122 -7.92 4.28 9.66
CA ARG A 122 -8.08 5.72 9.48
C ARG A 122 -6.96 6.44 10.20
N PHE A 123 -6.41 7.47 9.55
CA PHE A 123 -5.32 8.28 10.07
C PHE A 123 -5.77 9.72 10.26
N ASP A 124 -5.72 10.22 11.49
CA ASP A 124 -6.13 11.61 11.78
C ASP A 124 -5.13 12.64 11.22
N ALA A 125 -3.85 12.26 11.10
CA ALA A 125 -2.78 13.12 10.61
C ALA A 125 -2.58 13.13 9.07
N LEU A 126 -3.24 12.24 8.32
CA LEU A 126 -3.10 12.13 6.86
C LEU A 126 -4.35 12.68 6.17
N GLU A 127 -4.47 14.00 6.08
CA GLU A 127 -5.67 14.69 5.59
C GLU A 127 -6.13 14.28 4.18
N ASN A 128 -5.18 13.85 3.32
CA ASN A 128 -5.48 13.42 1.96
C ASN A 128 -5.81 11.93 1.85
N ILE A 129 -5.69 11.18 2.91
CA ILE A 129 -6.07 9.77 2.97
C ILE A 129 -7.41 9.66 3.69
N TYR A 130 -8.41 9.10 3.02
CA TYR A 130 -9.70 8.88 3.66
C TYR A 130 -9.65 7.69 4.61
N GLU A 131 -9.29 6.52 4.07
CA GLU A 131 -9.13 5.28 4.83
C GLU A 131 -8.44 4.19 3.99
N ILE A 132 -8.03 3.14 4.65
CA ILE A 132 -7.44 1.96 4.03
C ILE A 132 -8.32 0.76 4.37
N TRP A 133 -8.69 -0.01 3.36
CA TRP A 133 -9.32 -1.31 3.51
C TRP A 133 -8.30 -2.39 3.22
N MET A 134 -8.18 -3.37 4.11
CA MET A 134 -7.14 -4.39 3.99
C MET A 134 -7.70 -5.76 4.37
N LYS A 135 -7.43 -6.80 3.57
CA LYS A 135 -7.76 -8.19 3.92
C LYS A 135 -6.98 -8.66 5.14
N GLU A 136 -7.58 -9.56 5.91
CA GLU A 136 -6.99 -10.12 7.12
C GLU A 136 -5.68 -10.88 6.85
N ASP A 137 -5.55 -11.52 5.70
CA ASP A 137 -4.34 -12.25 5.30
C ASP A 137 -3.22 -11.35 4.76
N GLY A 138 -3.49 -10.05 4.53
CA GLY A 138 -2.55 -9.08 3.99
C GLY A 138 -2.34 -9.18 2.47
N SER A 139 -3.08 -10.04 1.76
CA SER A 139 -2.91 -10.25 0.32
C SER A 139 -3.45 -9.11 -0.55
N TYR A 140 -4.33 -8.29 0.00
CA TYR A 140 -4.95 -7.18 -0.70
C TYR A 140 -5.17 -5.99 0.22
N ALA A 141 -4.91 -4.79 -0.30
CA ALA A 141 -5.30 -3.54 0.35
C ALA A 141 -5.73 -2.51 -0.69
N ARG A 142 -6.67 -1.65 -0.29
CA ARG A 142 -7.11 -0.49 -1.06
C ARG A 142 -6.97 0.75 -0.21
N ILE A 143 -6.23 1.76 -0.73
CA ILE A 143 -6.04 3.05 -0.09
C ILE A 143 -6.90 4.07 -0.82
N TYR A 144 -7.88 4.62 -0.13
CA TYR A 144 -8.73 5.69 -0.65
C TYR A 144 -8.12 7.05 -0.33
N TYR A 145 -7.89 7.85 -1.36
CA TYR A 145 -7.26 9.15 -1.22
C TYR A 145 -7.92 10.23 -2.07
N ARG A 146 -7.67 11.49 -1.70
CA ARG A 146 -8.23 12.68 -2.34
C ARG A 146 -7.30 13.21 -3.43
N ARG A 147 -7.87 13.67 -4.55
CA ARG A 147 -7.16 14.44 -5.57
C ARG A 147 -7.52 15.94 -5.58
N PRO A 148 -6.70 16.73 -6.19
CA PRO A 148 -5.35 16.49 -6.68
C PRO A 148 -4.37 16.36 -5.53
N MET A 149 -3.44 15.38 -5.63
CA MET A 149 -2.38 15.24 -4.65
C MET A 149 -1.19 16.08 -5.12
N LYS A 150 -0.83 17.10 -4.39
CA LYS A 150 0.38 17.90 -4.62
C LYS A 150 1.61 17.03 -4.36
N GLU A 151 2.77 17.45 -4.90
CA GLU A 151 4.02 16.68 -4.71
C GLU A 151 4.37 16.48 -3.24
N GLU A 152 4.09 17.47 -2.39
CA GLU A 152 4.27 17.45 -0.93
C GLU A 152 3.33 16.44 -0.24
N GLU A 153 2.19 16.13 -0.84
CA GLU A 153 1.17 15.21 -0.31
C GLU A 153 1.44 13.74 -0.67
N GLN A 154 2.38 13.47 -1.58
CA GLN A 154 2.83 12.11 -1.90
C GLN A 154 3.46 11.42 -0.68
N ASP A 155 4.01 12.18 0.26
CA ASP A 155 4.49 11.67 1.54
C ASP A 155 3.37 11.02 2.35
N SER A 156 2.15 11.60 2.32
CA SER A 156 0.98 11.03 3.00
C SER A 156 0.61 9.66 2.43
N LEU A 157 0.68 9.49 1.10
CA LEU A 157 0.40 8.21 0.47
C LEU A 157 1.48 7.17 0.80
N PHE A 158 2.75 7.55 0.79
CA PHE A 158 3.86 6.70 1.23
C PHE A 158 3.67 6.26 2.69
N LEU A 159 3.30 7.19 3.58
CA LEU A 159 3.02 6.89 4.99
C LEU A 159 1.81 5.97 5.17
N ALA A 160 0.79 6.07 4.30
CA ALA A 160 -0.36 5.19 4.31
C ALA A 160 -0.04 3.77 3.80
N ILE A 161 0.88 3.63 2.83
CA ILE A 161 1.34 2.34 2.32
C ILE A 161 2.16 1.58 3.36
N ARG A 162 2.96 2.29 4.16
CA ARG A 162 3.88 1.70 5.14
C ARG A 162 3.22 0.70 6.10
N PRO A 163 2.13 1.00 6.82
CA PRO A 163 1.49 0.05 7.73
C PRO A 163 0.90 -1.17 7.00
N VAL A 164 0.40 -1.01 5.78
CA VAL A 164 -0.08 -2.14 4.95
C VAL A 164 1.07 -3.10 4.67
N PHE A 165 2.21 -2.57 4.23
CA PHE A 165 3.41 -3.36 3.98
C PHE A 165 3.93 -4.05 5.25
N LEU A 166 3.97 -3.34 6.38
CA LEU A 166 4.43 -3.90 7.65
C LEU A 166 3.52 -5.03 8.16
N PHE A 167 2.22 -4.91 7.93
CA PHE A 167 1.28 -5.97 8.24
C PHE A 167 1.53 -7.21 7.38
N LEU A 168 1.70 -7.05 6.06
CA LEU A 168 2.09 -8.14 5.18
C LEU A 168 3.40 -8.80 5.63
N ALA A 169 4.43 -8.01 5.90
CA ALA A 169 5.73 -8.51 6.36
C ALA A 169 5.59 -9.35 7.65
N GLN A 170 4.76 -8.90 8.61
CA GLN A 170 4.46 -9.65 9.81
C GLN A 170 3.75 -10.98 9.50
N ARG A 171 2.78 -10.98 8.59
CA ARG A 171 2.09 -12.22 8.15
C ARG A 171 3.04 -13.20 7.47
N LYS A 172 4.13 -12.71 6.89
CA LYS A 172 5.22 -13.50 6.27
C LYS A 172 6.35 -13.87 7.25
N GLY A 173 6.16 -13.65 8.54
CA GLY A 173 7.10 -14.05 9.60
C GLY A 173 8.26 -13.06 9.81
N MET A 174 8.16 -11.85 9.28
CA MET A 174 9.10 -10.77 9.54
C MET A 174 8.56 -9.84 10.63
N PHE A 175 9.45 -9.13 11.33
CA PHE A 175 9.05 -8.05 12.22
C PHE A 175 9.89 -6.80 11.96
N ALA A 176 9.29 -5.65 12.20
CA ALA A 176 9.93 -4.36 12.02
C ALA A 176 10.55 -3.88 13.34
N LEU A 177 11.81 -3.51 13.29
CA LEU A 177 12.53 -2.93 14.43
C LEU A 177 12.95 -1.50 14.12
N HIS A 178 12.53 -0.55 14.96
CA HIS A 178 13.03 0.82 14.89
C HIS A 178 14.50 0.85 15.36
N SER A 179 15.40 0.88 14.39
CA SER A 179 16.84 0.78 14.62
C SER A 179 17.64 1.42 13.50
N ALA A 180 18.84 1.89 13.82
CA ALA A 180 19.84 2.19 12.81
C ALA A 180 20.70 0.93 12.58
N SER A 181 21.06 0.65 11.33
CA SER A 181 21.82 -0.55 10.97
C SER A 181 23.00 -0.26 10.07
N LEU A 182 24.02 -1.06 10.21
CA LEU A 182 25.24 -1.04 9.42
C LEU A 182 25.75 -2.46 9.17
N LEU A 183 26.61 -2.62 8.16
CA LEU A 183 27.27 -3.89 7.85
C LEU A 183 28.69 -3.87 8.40
N TYR A 184 29.05 -4.86 9.23
CA TYR A 184 30.41 -5.03 9.72
C TYR A 184 30.74 -6.52 9.87
N LEU A 185 31.88 -6.94 9.31
CA LEU A 185 32.32 -8.35 9.27
C LEU A 185 31.20 -9.26 8.74
N GLU A 186 30.62 -8.90 7.60
CA GLU A 186 29.52 -9.62 6.91
C GLU A 186 28.25 -9.84 7.74
N LYS A 187 28.10 -9.08 8.83
CA LYS A 187 26.92 -9.12 9.71
C LYS A 187 26.26 -7.76 9.79
N ALA A 188 24.92 -7.78 9.77
CA ALA A 188 24.14 -6.58 10.07
C ALA A 188 24.13 -6.33 11.58
N TRP A 189 24.59 -5.14 11.99
CA TRP A 189 24.57 -4.68 13.37
C TRP A 189 23.46 -3.64 13.49
N LEU A 190 22.53 -3.89 14.44
CA LEU A 190 21.36 -3.05 14.65
C LEU A 190 21.47 -2.36 16.01
N PHE A 191 21.31 -1.04 15.99
CA PHE A 191 21.29 -0.18 17.19
C PHE A 191 19.87 0.28 17.41
N SER A 192 19.20 -0.29 18.41
CA SER A 192 17.83 0.04 18.78
C SER A 192 17.79 0.74 20.15
N GLY A 193 16.77 1.55 20.36
CA GLY A 193 16.53 2.29 21.61
C GLY A 193 15.60 3.48 21.41
N PRO A 194 15.17 4.16 22.47
CA PRO A 194 14.33 5.34 22.40
C PRO A 194 14.89 6.44 21.49
N SER A 195 14.02 7.35 21.04
CA SER A 195 14.46 8.53 20.29
C SER A 195 15.46 9.36 21.12
N GLY A 196 16.49 9.92 20.47
CA GLY A 196 17.53 10.71 21.15
C GLY A 196 18.65 9.91 21.83
N MET A 197 18.60 8.59 21.88
CA MET A 197 19.65 7.75 22.47
C MET A 197 20.96 7.67 21.67
N GLY A 198 21.10 8.45 20.60
CA GLY A 198 22.34 8.51 19.83
C GLY A 198 22.54 7.38 18.82
N LYS A 199 21.51 6.67 18.39
CA LYS A 199 21.60 5.60 17.37
C LYS A 199 22.36 6.07 16.12
N SER A 200 21.94 7.20 15.55
CA SER A 200 22.58 7.78 14.35
C SER A 200 24.01 8.25 14.62
N THR A 201 24.28 8.79 15.81
CA THR A 201 25.64 9.18 16.23
C THR A 201 26.54 7.96 16.32
N HIS A 202 26.01 6.86 16.87
CA HIS A 202 26.76 5.61 17.00
C HIS A 202 27.11 5.01 15.65
N THR A 203 26.14 4.91 14.72
CA THR A 203 26.40 4.42 13.37
C THR A 203 27.36 5.33 12.59
N ALA A 204 27.28 6.65 12.75
CA ALA A 204 28.21 7.60 12.16
C ALA A 204 29.65 7.40 12.68
N LEU A 205 29.80 7.11 13.97
CA LEU A 205 31.11 6.81 14.58
C LEU A 205 31.71 5.52 14.01
N TRP A 206 30.89 4.46 13.89
CA TRP A 206 31.36 3.20 13.25
C TRP A 206 31.76 3.41 11.79
N LYS A 207 30.99 4.18 11.04
CA LYS A 207 31.37 4.56 9.66
C LYS A 207 32.71 5.26 9.63
N LYS A 208 32.97 6.21 10.55
CA LYS A 208 34.21 6.97 10.63
C LYS A 208 35.40 6.11 11.03
N LEU A 209 35.24 5.18 11.99
CA LEU A 209 36.34 4.40 12.56
C LEU A 209 36.65 3.15 11.75
N PHE A 210 35.63 2.50 11.20
CA PHE A 210 35.75 1.18 10.55
C PHE A 210 35.35 1.19 9.07
N ASN A 211 34.98 2.37 8.52
CA ASN A 211 34.47 2.51 7.15
C ASN A 211 33.33 1.55 6.81
N THR A 212 32.43 1.31 7.78
CA THR A 212 31.32 0.38 7.64
C THR A 212 30.24 0.93 6.72
N PRO A 213 29.69 0.12 5.77
CA PRO A 213 28.53 0.51 4.99
C PRO A 213 27.31 0.71 5.90
N TYR A 214 26.59 1.83 5.68
CA TYR A 214 25.33 2.11 6.34
C TYR A 214 24.20 1.41 5.57
N LEU A 215 23.31 0.72 6.27
CA LEU A 215 22.20 0.00 5.69
C LEU A 215 20.88 0.78 5.79
N ASN A 216 20.44 1.12 7.01
CA ASN A 216 19.18 1.82 7.23
C ASN A 216 19.21 2.58 8.57
N GLY A 217 18.46 3.70 8.66
CA GLY A 217 18.45 4.59 9.85
C GLY A 217 17.18 4.62 10.65
N ASP A 218 16.12 3.98 10.18
CA ASP A 218 14.80 4.14 10.81
C ASP A 218 14.15 2.79 11.11
N LEU A 219 13.80 2.02 10.09
CA LEU A 219 13.03 0.80 10.24
C LEU A 219 13.69 -0.35 9.51
N ASN A 220 14.12 -1.34 10.25
CA ASN A 220 14.71 -2.56 9.71
C ASN A 220 13.73 -3.71 9.83
N LEU A 221 13.58 -4.49 8.74
CA LEU A 221 12.84 -5.73 8.75
C LEU A 221 13.77 -6.88 9.13
N ILE A 222 13.33 -7.70 10.05
CA ILE A 222 14.04 -8.89 10.52
C ILE A 222 13.14 -10.08 10.25
N GLY A 223 13.65 -11.05 9.54
CA GLY A 223 13.00 -12.31 9.23
C GLY A 223 13.98 -13.48 9.28
N LYS A 224 13.47 -14.68 9.07
CA LYS A 224 14.28 -15.89 8.93
C LYS A 224 14.85 -16.00 7.54
#